data_75acdfd4e52358f9ca4d7741eff1b440
#
_entry.id   75acdfd4e52358f9ca4d7741eff1b440
#
_cell.length_a   1.000
_cell.length_b   1.000
_cell.length_c   1.000
_cell.angle_alpha   90.00
_cell.angle_beta   90.00
_cell.angle_gamma   90.00
#
_symmetry.space_group_name_H-M   'P 1'
#
loop_
_entity.id
_entity.type
_entity.pdbx_description
1 polymer ?
#
loop_
_entity_poly.entity_id
_entity_poly.type
_entity_poly.pdbx_seq_one_letter_code
_entity_poly.pdbx_strand_id
1 'polypeptide(L)'
;FIIAIAVLKVDFVRIIFEKIGQGFLAIVTYTNQGSRILFGELADSSKYGEIFIFQVLPVIIFFSALTSVLYYYRIIQKIVSGLAWMLTKLLNISGQESLAVAGNIFLGQTEAPLLVKGYLNKMNRSEYFLLMTGGMATVAGSVLAAYIGFLGGDDPVQRIEVAKNLIIASVMAAPG
;
A
#
# COMPACT_ATOMS: atom_id res chain seq x y z
N PHE A 1 -10.01 6.76 -15.25
CA PHE A 1 -11.17 7.69 -15.24
C PHE A 1 -12.39 7.09 -14.56
N ILE A 2 -12.84 5.87 -14.93
CA ILE A 2 -14.04 5.23 -14.34
C ILE A 2 -13.87 5.02 -12.82
N ILE A 3 -12.72 4.52 -12.37
CA ILE A 3 -12.44 4.32 -10.95
C ILE A 3 -12.38 5.66 -10.19
N ALA A 4 -11.77 6.69 -10.78
CA ALA A 4 -11.74 8.02 -10.18
C ALA A 4 -13.15 8.60 -9.99
N ILE A 5 -14.01 8.48 -11.02
CA ILE A 5 -15.40 8.92 -10.93
C ILE A 5 -16.18 8.08 -9.92
N ALA A 6 -15.94 6.77 -9.85
CA ALA A 6 -16.59 5.89 -8.87
C ALA A 6 -16.19 6.27 -7.42
N VAL A 7 -14.91 6.54 -7.17
CA VAL A 7 -14.42 6.97 -5.84
C VAL A 7 -14.99 8.35 -5.44
N LEU A 8 -15.15 9.25 -6.40
CA LEU A 8 -15.66 10.61 -6.13
C LEU A 8 -17.18 10.67 -5.99
N LYS A 9 -17.94 9.78 -6.67
CA LYS A 9 -19.40 9.85 -6.73
C LYS A 9 -20.14 8.75 -5.97
N VAL A 10 -19.45 7.64 -5.61
CA VAL A 10 -20.08 6.51 -4.93
C VAL A 10 -19.66 6.50 -3.47
N ASP A 11 -20.56 6.90 -2.58
CA ASP A 11 -20.30 6.99 -1.14
C ASP A 11 -19.80 5.68 -0.53
N PHE A 12 -20.27 4.54 -1.01
CA PHE A 12 -19.82 3.22 -0.56
C PHE A 12 -18.32 2.99 -0.83
N VAL A 13 -17.84 3.38 -2.01
CA VAL A 13 -16.42 3.24 -2.40
C VAL A 13 -15.56 4.18 -1.54
N ARG A 14 -16.03 5.41 -1.36
CA ARG A 14 -15.37 6.40 -0.49
C ARG A 14 -15.20 5.89 0.94
N ILE A 15 -16.24 5.30 1.54
CA ILE A 15 -16.19 4.75 2.90
C ILE A 15 -15.14 3.63 3.01
N ILE A 16 -15.01 2.78 2.00
CA ILE A 16 -14.00 1.72 1.98
C ILE A 16 -12.59 2.33 2.02
N PHE A 17 -12.30 3.32 1.17
CA PHE A 17 -11.00 3.98 1.14
C PHE A 17 -10.70 4.75 2.43
N GLU A 18 -11.71 5.38 3.05
CA GLU A 18 -11.57 6.03 4.34
C GLU A 18 -11.23 5.04 5.46
N LYS A 19 -11.86 3.87 5.50
CA LYS A 19 -11.54 2.81 6.47
C LYS A 19 -10.13 2.24 6.27
N ILE A 20 -9.70 2.06 5.04
CA ILE A 20 -8.32 1.64 4.73
C ILE A 20 -7.34 2.72 5.20
N GLY A 21 -7.61 3.99 4.91
CA GLY A 21 -6.81 5.13 5.37
C GLY A 21 -6.70 5.21 6.90
N GLN A 22 -7.80 4.96 7.62
CA GLN A 22 -7.80 4.88 9.08
C GLN A 22 -6.93 3.72 9.59
N GLY A 23 -6.94 2.58 8.90
CA GLY A 23 -6.05 1.45 9.20
C GLY A 23 -4.57 1.84 9.07
N PHE A 24 -4.19 2.52 7.99
CA PHE A 24 -2.83 3.04 7.82
C PHE A 24 -2.46 4.06 8.89
N LEU A 25 -3.37 4.97 9.23
CA LEU A 25 -3.14 5.95 10.30
C LEU A 25 -2.91 5.26 11.66
N ALA A 26 -3.67 4.23 11.98
CA ALA A 26 -3.48 3.44 13.20
C ALA A 26 -2.07 2.82 13.24
N ILE A 27 -1.60 2.25 12.12
CA ILE A 27 -0.25 1.69 12.00
C ILE A 27 0.81 2.75 12.27
N VAL A 28 0.71 3.92 11.65
CA VAL A 28 1.64 5.04 11.86
C VAL A 28 1.62 5.49 13.32
N THR A 29 0.44 5.61 13.93
CA THR A 29 0.28 6.03 15.33
C THR A 29 0.93 5.03 16.30
N TYR A 30 0.68 3.73 16.13
CA TYR A 30 1.31 2.71 16.97
C TYR A 30 2.82 2.65 16.77
N THR A 31 3.31 2.85 15.56
CA THR A 31 4.74 2.91 15.29
C THR A 31 5.40 4.10 15.98
N ASN A 32 4.76 5.27 15.94
CA ASN A 32 5.27 6.47 16.62
C ASN A 32 5.33 6.28 18.14
N GLN A 33 4.34 5.59 18.73
CA GLN A 33 4.40 5.23 20.15
C GLN A 33 5.58 4.30 20.45
N GLY A 34 5.80 3.28 19.61
CA GLY A 34 6.96 2.39 19.73
C GLY A 34 8.29 3.14 19.57
N SER A 35 8.38 4.05 18.60
CA SER A 35 9.57 4.89 18.39
C SER A 35 9.88 5.79 19.59
N ARG A 36 8.85 6.36 20.22
CA ARG A 36 9.02 7.16 21.45
C ARG A 36 9.56 6.33 22.64
N ILE A 37 9.16 5.07 22.73
CA ILE A 37 9.69 4.16 23.77
C ILE A 37 11.17 3.86 23.53
N LEU A 38 11.58 3.66 22.26
CA LEU A 38 12.96 3.30 21.91
C LEU A 38 13.91 4.50 21.88
N PHE A 39 13.47 5.63 21.34
CA PHE A 39 14.30 6.80 21.01
C PHE A 39 13.98 8.02 21.89
N GLY A 40 12.95 7.93 22.74
CA GLY A 40 12.54 9.02 23.61
C GLY A 40 12.15 10.28 22.84
N GLU A 41 12.69 11.41 23.27
CA GLU A 41 12.40 12.72 22.70
C GLU A 41 12.91 12.90 21.26
N LEU A 42 13.89 12.12 20.80
CA LEU A 42 14.40 12.18 19.43
C LEU A 42 13.36 11.76 18.38
N ALA A 43 12.35 11.00 18.81
CA ALA A 43 11.20 10.64 17.96
C ALA A 43 10.09 11.71 17.94
N ASP A 44 10.27 12.83 18.67
CA ASP A 44 9.27 13.89 18.75
C ASP A 44 9.57 15.01 17.72
N SER A 45 8.78 15.06 16.65
CA SER A 45 8.90 16.08 15.58
C SER A 45 8.71 17.50 16.09
N SER A 46 7.95 17.69 17.17
CA SER A 46 7.67 19.03 17.72
C SER A 46 8.91 19.69 18.36
N LYS A 47 9.88 18.89 18.83
CA LYS A 47 11.09 19.40 19.53
C LYS A 47 12.29 19.54 18.61
N TYR A 48 12.50 18.58 17.72
CA TYR A 48 13.72 18.48 16.91
C TYR A 48 13.46 18.54 15.39
N GLY A 49 12.21 18.79 14.99
CA GLY A 49 11.80 18.66 13.59
C GLY A 49 11.74 17.22 13.14
N GLU A 50 11.58 17.01 11.84
CA GLU A 50 11.47 15.65 11.28
C GLU A 50 12.85 15.01 11.06
N ILE A 51 13.19 14.04 11.89
CA ILE A 51 14.41 13.25 11.74
C ILE A 51 14.04 11.89 11.15
N PHE A 52 14.38 11.68 9.88
CA PHE A 52 14.04 10.49 9.08
C PHE A 52 14.30 9.16 9.81
N ILE A 53 15.47 9.02 10.46
CA ILE A 53 15.89 7.77 11.11
C ILE A 53 14.97 7.42 12.29
N PHE A 54 14.48 8.40 13.04
CA PHE A 54 13.70 8.14 14.25
C PHE A 54 12.18 8.17 14.03
N GLN A 55 11.73 8.72 12.93
CA GLN A 55 10.30 8.91 12.67
C GLN A 55 9.83 8.10 11.46
N VAL A 56 10.55 8.13 10.34
CA VAL A 56 10.11 7.48 9.09
C VAL A 56 10.61 6.04 8.99
N LEU A 57 11.88 5.79 9.30
CA LEU A 57 12.46 4.44 9.21
C LEU A 57 11.74 3.41 10.09
N PRO A 58 11.35 3.70 11.34
CA PRO A 58 10.58 2.77 12.15
C PRO A 58 9.22 2.41 11.54
N VAL A 59 8.55 3.34 10.87
CA VAL A 59 7.28 3.07 10.18
C VAL A 59 7.47 2.05 9.06
N ILE A 60 8.53 2.18 8.28
CA ILE A 60 8.87 1.24 7.20
C ILE A 60 9.16 -0.15 7.77
N ILE A 61 9.97 -0.23 8.83
CA ILE A 61 10.33 -1.49 9.48
C ILE A 61 9.09 -2.17 10.08
N PHE A 62 8.28 -1.42 10.81
CA PHE A 62 7.06 -1.94 11.43
C PHE A 62 6.07 -2.44 10.38
N PHE A 63 5.85 -1.67 9.32
CA PHE A 63 4.95 -2.06 8.23
C PHE A 63 5.45 -3.31 7.50
N SER A 64 6.75 -3.42 7.23
CA SER A 64 7.35 -4.62 6.63
C SER A 64 7.18 -5.85 7.52
N ALA A 65 7.41 -5.70 8.83
CA ALA A 65 7.18 -6.77 9.79
C ALA A 65 5.71 -7.19 9.84
N LEU A 66 4.78 -6.23 9.89
CA LEU A 66 3.34 -6.47 9.86
C LEU A 66 2.92 -7.20 8.58
N THR A 67 3.41 -6.74 7.43
CA THR A 67 3.15 -7.37 6.13
C THR A 67 3.65 -8.82 6.11
N SER A 68 4.82 -9.10 6.67
CA SER A 68 5.37 -10.44 6.77
C SER A 68 4.50 -11.36 7.64
N VAL A 69 3.98 -10.86 8.76
CA VAL A 69 3.06 -11.60 9.63
C VAL A 69 1.73 -11.89 8.91
N LEU A 70 1.15 -10.87 8.26
CA LEU A 70 -0.09 -11.03 7.49
C LEU A 70 0.09 -11.99 6.30
N TYR A 71 1.30 -12.02 5.72
CA TYR A 71 1.67 -12.97 4.67
C TYR A 71 1.73 -14.39 5.22
N TYR A 72 2.33 -14.60 6.38
CA TYR A 72 2.40 -15.89 7.05
C TYR A 72 1.01 -16.47 7.33
N TYR A 73 0.08 -15.64 7.82
CA TYR A 73 -1.33 -16.04 8.05
C TYR A 73 -2.16 -16.14 6.77
N ARG A 74 -1.58 -15.94 5.60
CA ARG A 74 -2.24 -15.96 4.29
C ARG A 74 -3.38 -14.94 4.14
N ILE A 75 -3.40 -13.89 4.95
CA ILE A 75 -4.43 -12.85 4.89
C ILE A 75 -4.24 -12.02 3.61
N ILE A 76 -3.01 -11.57 3.35
CA ILE A 76 -2.67 -10.78 2.15
C ILE A 76 -3.00 -11.58 0.88
N GLN A 77 -2.65 -12.88 0.83
CA GLN A 77 -2.93 -13.72 -0.33
C GLN A 77 -4.43 -13.82 -0.63
N LYS A 78 -5.28 -13.91 0.41
CA LYS A 78 -6.75 -13.95 0.22
C LYS A 78 -7.27 -12.63 -0.35
N ILE A 79 -6.79 -11.49 0.17
CA ILE A 79 -7.18 -10.16 -0.29
C ILE A 79 -6.73 -9.97 -1.74
N VAL A 80 -5.47 -10.25 -2.04
CA VAL A 80 -4.89 -10.11 -3.38
C VAL A 80 -5.59 -11.04 -4.37
N SER A 81 -5.90 -12.29 -3.99
CA SER A 81 -6.61 -13.24 -4.85
C SER A 81 -8.04 -12.77 -5.15
N GLY A 82 -8.74 -12.18 -4.17
CA GLY A 82 -10.06 -11.60 -4.38
C GLY A 82 -10.04 -10.44 -5.37
N LEU A 83 -9.05 -9.54 -5.24
CA LEU A 83 -8.85 -8.43 -6.17
C LEU A 83 -8.42 -8.93 -7.56
N ALA A 84 -7.52 -9.90 -7.62
CA ALA A 84 -7.10 -10.51 -8.89
C ALA A 84 -8.29 -11.12 -9.64
N TRP A 85 -9.18 -11.83 -8.95
CA TRP A 85 -10.41 -12.36 -9.54
C TRP A 85 -11.29 -11.24 -10.12
N MET A 86 -11.44 -10.15 -9.38
CA MET A 86 -12.20 -8.99 -9.82
C MET A 86 -11.58 -8.36 -11.08
N LEU A 87 -10.26 -8.15 -11.09
CA LEU A 87 -9.51 -7.59 -12.22
C LEU A 87 -9.58 -8.49 -13.46
N THR A 88 -9.42 -9.80 -13.30
CA THR A 88 -9.57 -10.78 -14.39
C THR A 88 -10.92 -10.62 -15.06
N LYS A 89 -11.99 -10.47 -14.28
CA LYS A 89 -13.36 -10.36 -14.79
C LYS A 89 -13.66 -9.01 -15.44
N LEU A 90 -13.07 -7.93 -14.93
CA LEU A 90 -13.30 -6.56 -15.42
C LEU A 90 -12.44 -6.22 -16.63
N LEU A 91 -11.18 -6.66 -16.65
CA LEU A 91 -10.18 -6.25 -17.64
C LEU A 91 -9.88 -7.34 -18.68
N ASN A 92 -10.43 -8.55 -18.53
CA ASN A 92 -10.16 -9.70 -19.42
C ASN A 92 -8.66 -10.03 -19.56
N ILE A 93 -7.88 -9.82 -18.50
CA ILE A 93 -6.45 -10.14 -18.44
C ILE A 93 -6.23 -11.53 -17.83
N SER A 94 -5.03 -12.10 -18.01
CA SER A 94 -4.70 -13.42 -17.48
C SER A 94 -4.74 -13.44 -15.94
N GLY A 95 -4.93 -14.62 -15.34
CA GLY A 95 -4.92 -14.76 -13.89
C GLY A 95 -3.56 -14.39 -13.26
N GLN A 96 -2.47 -14.59 -13.99
CA GLN A 96 -1.12 -14.25 -13.56
C GLN A 96 -0.91 -12.72 -13.60
N GLU A 97 -1.36 -12.07 -14.65
CA GLU A 97 -1.38 -10.60 -14.76
C GLU A 97 -2.20 -9.97 -13.66
N SER A 98 -3.42 -10.46 -13.46
CA SER A 98 -4.32 -9.96 -12.41
C SER A 98 -3.73 -10.11 -11.02
N LEU A 99 -3.05 -11.23 -10.75
CA LEU A 99 -2.39 -11.48 -9.46
C LEU A 99 -1.20 -10.53 -9.26
N ALA A 100 -0.41 -10.28 -10.31
CA ALA A 100 0.71 -9.35 -10.29
C ALA A 100 0.24 -7.91 -10.03
N VAL A 101 -0.76 -7.46 -10.77
CA VAL A 101 -1.35 -6.11 -10.63
C VAL A 101 -1.98 -5.93 -9.25
N ALA A 102 -2.80 -6.87 -8.80
CA ALA A 102 -3.44 -6.82 -7.49
C ALA A 102 -2.40 -6.85 -6.35
N GLY A 103 -1.31 -7.60 -6.52
CA GLY A 103 -0.20 -7.62 -5.58
C GLY A 103 0.49 -6.27 -5.48
N ASN A 104 0.75 -5.62 -6.58
CA ASN A 104 1.42 -4.32 -6.64
C ASN A 104 0.64 -3.18 -5.95
N ILE A 105 -0.68 -3.28 -5.80
CA ILE A 105 -1.47 -2.26 -5.10
C ILE A 105 -1.06 -2.14 -3.62
N PHE A 106 -0.71 -3.24 -2.97
CA PHE A 106 -0.41 -3.29 -1.54
C PHE A 106 1.04 -3.60 -1.22
N LEU A 107 1.65 -4.44 -2.04
CA LEU A 107 3.02 -4.89 -1.88
C LEU A 107 3.95 -4.04 -2.73
N GLY A 108 5.18 -3.96 -2.33
CA GLY A 108 6.20 -3.27 -3.12
C GLY A 108 6.58 -4.03 -4.38
N GLN A 109 7.26 -3.35 -5.27
CA GLN A 109 7.81 -3.91 -6.51
C GLN A 109 8.74 -5.12 -6.30
N THR A 110 9.30 -5.29 -5.11
CA THR A 110 10.14 -6.42 -4.73
C THR A 110 9.34 -7.61 -4.19
N GLU A 111 8.17 -7.35 -3.62
CA GLU A 111 7.34 -8.35 -2.95
C GLU A 111 6.26 -8.93 -3.88
N ALA A 112 5.68 -8.10 -4.75
CA ALA A 112 4.66 -8.54 -5.69
C ALA A 112 5.13 -9.66 -6.64
N PRO A 113 6.37 -9.63 -7.19
CA PRO A 113 6.88 -10.75 -7.99
C PRO A 113 6.95 -12.09 -7.22
N LEU A 114 7.07 -12.06 -5.90
CA LEU A 114 7.08 -13.28 -5.09
C LEU A 114 5.72 -13.99 -5.09
N LEU A 115 4.61 -13.25 -5.25
CA LEU A 115 3.27 -13.84 -5.40
C LEU A 115 3.15 -14.67 -6.66
N VAL A 116 3.79 -14.23 -7.75
CA VAL A 116 3.75 -14.89 -9.06
C VAL A 116 4.97 -15.75 -9.32
N LYS A 117 5.86 -15.94 -8.34
CA LYS A 117 7.12 -16.70 -8.48
C LYS A 117 6.92 -18.06 -9.12
N GLY A 118 5.87 -18.79 -8.74
CA GLY A 118 5.57 -20.12 -9.30
C GLY A 118 5.13 -20.10 -10.77
N TYR A 119 4.78 -18.94 -11.30
CA TYR A 119 4.31 -18.75 -12.66
C TYR A 119 5.35 -18.07 -13.57
N LEU A 120 6.42 -17.46 -13.01
CA LEU A 120 7.42 -16.70 -13.76
C LEU A 120 7.94 -17.47 -14.99
N ASN A 121 8.29 -18.74 -14.85
CA ASN A 121 8.80 -19.53 -15.96
C ASN A 121 7.79 -19.79 -17.09
N LYS A 122 6.50 -19.52 -16.85
CA LYS A 122 5.41 -19.74 -17.80
C LYS A 122 4.85 -18.41 -18.35
N MET A 123 5.30 -17.28 -17.83
CA MET A 123 4.86 -15.95 -18.27
C MET A 123 5.46 -15.61 -19.63
N ASN A 124 4.64 -14.99 -20.46
CA ASN A 124 5.07 -14.44 -21.74
C ASN A 124 5.68 -13.02 -21.54
N ARG A 125 6.23 -12.45 -22.63
CA ARG A 125 6.87 -11.13 -22.58
C ARG A 125 5.92 -10.00 -22.14
N SER A 126 4.67 -10.07 -22.54
CA SER A 126 3.65 -9.07 -22.17
C SER A 126 3.36 -9.12 -20.66
N GLU A 127 3.21 -10.32 -20.11
CA GLU A 127 2.97 -10.54 -18.68
C GLU A 127 4.15 -10.06 -17.81
N TYR A 128 5.40 -10.31 -18.27
CA TYR A 128 6.59 -9.76 -17.62
C TYR A 128 6.61 -8.23 -17.68
N PHE A 129 6.31 -7.66 -18.84
CA PHE A 129 6.28 -6.22 -19.01
C PHE A 129 5.25 -5.57 -18.08
N LEU A 130 4.06 -6.15 -17.99
CA LEU A 130 3.01 -5.70 -17.08
C LEU A 130 3.42 -5.79 -15.60
N LEU A 131 4.07 -6.90 -15.20
CA LEU A 131 4.59 -7.07 -13.84
C LEU A 131 5.60 -5.98 -13.48
N MET A 132 6.53 -5.68 -14.38
CA MET A 132 7.56 -4.64 -14.19
C MET A 132 6.93 -3.25 -14.17
N THR A 133 6.09 -2.94 -15.12
CA THR A 133 5.42 -1.62 -15.23
C THR A 133 4.52 -1.36 -14.02
N GLY A 134 3.74 -2.37 -13.61
CA GLY A 134 2.89 -2.28 -12.42
C GLY A 134 3.69 -2.01 -11.14
N GLY A 135 4.84 -2.67 -10.98
CA GLY A 135 5.75 -2.41 -9.85
C GLY A 135 6.32 -1.00 -9.82
N MET A 136 6.57 -0.41 -10.99
CA MET A 136 7.09 0.97 -11.10
C MET A 136 5.98 2.03 -10.95
N ALA A 137 4.74 1.70 -11.30
CA ALA A 137 3.61 2.62 -11.28
C ALA A 137 2.94 2.74 -9.90
N THR A 138 3.14 1.76 -9.02
CA THR A 138 2.50 1.70 -7.70
C THR A 138 3.49 1.98 -6.57
N VAL A 139 2.97 2.43 -5.43
CA VAL A 139 3.78 2.72 -4.24
C VAL A 139 3.65 1.55 -3.26
N ALA A 140 4.79 1.04 -2.78
CA ALA A 140 4.81 0.01 -1.74
C ALA A 140 4.08 0.48 -0.48
N GLY A 141 3.32 -0.42 0.16
CA GLY A 141 2.53 -0.09 1.36
C GLY A 141 3.38 0.48 2.51
N SER A 142 4.61 0.00 2.70
CA SER A 142 5.53 0.53 3.70
C SER A 142 5.96 1.98 3.40
N VAL A 143 6.22 2.28 2.12
CA VAL A 143 6.58 3.63 1.66
C VAL A 143 5.36 4.54 1.71
N LEU A 144 4.18 4.03 1.37
CA LEU A 144 2.91 4.77 1.48
C LEU A 144 2.64 5.17 2.94
N ALA A 145 2.86 4.27 3.90
CA ALA A 145 2.74 4.58 5.32
C ALA A 145 3.73 5.68 5.76
N ALA A 146 4.96 5.65 5.24
CA ALA A 146 5.95 6.70 5.47
C ALA A 146 5.51 8.04 4.88
N TYR A 147 4.98 8.06 3.66
CA TYR A 147 4.45 9.29 3.04
C TYR A 147 3.26 9.87 3.80
N ILE A 148 2.36 9.05 4.34
CA ILE A 148 1.26 9.52 5.19
C ILE A 148 1.80 10.22 6.43
N GLY A 149 2.84 9.68 7.05
CA GLY A 149 3.51 10.31 8.17
C GLY A 149 4.15 11.66 7.82
N PHE A 150 4.79 11.72 6.66
CA PHE A 150 5.55 12.89 6.21
C PHE A 150 4.66 14.03 5.70
N LEU A 151 3.69 13.71 4.84
CA LEU A 151 2.84 14.70 4.17
C LEU A 151 1.61 15.08 4.99
N GLY A 152 1.21 14.23 5.93
CA GLY A 152 0.01 14.45 6.75
C GLY A 152 0.21 15.40 7.92
N GLY A 153 1.46 15.82 8.23
CA GLY A 153 1.75 16.71 9.35
C GLY A 153 1.24 16.15 10.68
N ASP A 154 0.86 17.03 11.59
CA ASP A 154 0.35 16.67 12.93
C ASP A 154 -1.19 16.55 12.99
N ASP A 155 -1.92 16.99 11.95
CA ASP A 155 -3.37 16.95 11.91
C ASP A 155 -3.88 15.57 11.50
N PRO A 156 -4.64 14.84 12.36
CA PRO A 156 -5.22 13.54 12.02
C PRO A 156 -6.14 13.56 10.80
N VAL A 157 -6.88 14.66 10.58
CA VAL A 157 -7.80 14.79 9.44
C VAL A 157 -7.01 14.87 8.14
N GLN A 158 -5.95 15.68 8.11
CA GLN A 158 -5.07 15.82 6.96
C GLN A 158 -4.34 14.49 6.65
N ARG A 159 -3.91 13.75 7.67
CA ARG A 159 -3.32 12.41 7.50
C ARG A 159 -4.28 11.42 6.83
N ILE A 160 -5.56 11.43 7.20
CA ILE A 160 -6.58 10.58 6.57
C ILE A 160 -6.80 10.98 5.11
N GLU A 161 -6.84 12.27 4.81
CA GLU A 161 -6.97 12.75 3.43
C GLU A 161 -5.76 12.36 2.56
N VAL A 162 -4.56 12.56 3.06
CA VAL A 162 -3.33 12.15 2.36
C VAL A 162 -3.32 10.64 2.14
N ALA A 163 -3.64 9.84 3.17
CA ALA A 163 -3.74 8.40 3.06
C ALA A 163 -4.73 7.96 1.98
N LYS A 164 -5.94 8.51 2.02
CA LYS A 164 -6.98 8.27 1.03
C LYS A 164 -6.51 8.57 -0.39
N ASN A 165 -5.94 9.75 -0.61
CA ASN A 165 -5.49 10.19 -1.93
C ASN A 165 -4.35 9.33 -2.48
N LEU A 166 -3.38 8.95 -1.65
CA LEU A 166 -2.27 8.09 -2.05
C LEU A 166 -2.72 6.66 -2.38
N ILE A 167 -3.65 6.09 -1.59
CA ILE A 167 -4.20 4.76 -1.84
C ILE A 167 -5.01 4.78 -3.14
N ILE A 168 -5.85 5.79 -3.35
CA ILE A 168 -6.61 5.96 -4.59
C ILE A 168 -5.66 6.06 -5.79
N ALA A 169 -4.60 6.85 -5.70
CA ALA A 169 -3.62 6.99 -6.76
C ALA A 169 -2.94 5.65 -7.08
N SER A 170 -2.54 4.88 -6.06
CA SER A 170 -1.93 3.56 -6.24
C SER A 170 -2.89 2.56 -6.90
N VAL A 171 -4.16 2.54 -6.46
CA VAL A 171 -5.19 1.67 -7.06
C VAL A 171 -5.52 2.08 -8.50
N MET A 172 -5.51 3.38 -8.81
CA MET A 172 -5.74 3.89 -10.16
C MET A 172 -4.58 3.59 -11.11
N ALA A 173 -3.36 3.54 -10.61
CA ALA A 173 -2.18 3.21 -11.40
C ALA A 173 -2.13 1.73 -11.80
N ALA A 174 -2.74 0.84 -11.01
CA ALA A 174 -2.68 -0.60 -11.24
C ALA A 174 -3.32 -1.06 -12.57
N PRO A 175 -4.49 -0.56 -13.03
CA PRO A 175 -5.10 -0.96 -14.30
C PRO A 175 -4.59 -0.17 -15.52
N GLY A 176 -3.71 0.80 -15.34
CA GLY A 176 -3.12 1.61 -16.42
C GLY A 176 -1.90 0.98 -16.98
#